data_7b246ace54ebc0c7268af936423ee665
#
_entry.id   7b246ace54ebc0c7268af936423ee665
#
_cell.length_a   1.000
_cell.length_b   1.000
_cell.length_c   1.000
_cell.angle_alpha   90.00
_cell.angle_beta   90.00
_cell.angle_gamma   90.00
#
_symmetry.space_group_name_H-M   'P 1'
#
loop_
_entity.id
_entity.type
_entity.pdbx_description
1 polymer ?
#
loop_
_entity_poly.entity_id
_entity_poly.type
_entity_poly.pdbx_seq_one_letter_code
_entity_poly.pdbx_strand_id
1 'polypeptide(L)'
;MEVQDGRGARLRRAVAGRPGFAALATALYAAASVLATWPAVEHVGSHFLANRNTSLAEASPGDHLQTGWNLWLFGHQLAAGRAPWLDPYSFRPELAPRVNFQGLVFGLPYWPLFALFGAVVAWNIFTLLTFVGAGGAMCAWLRSVGLPRGAALVGGLAFALAPYRVAQSTGHLLGPISLFLPLALLALEKRRPLLGAAAIAAIPLSGQVNLALGAVPFFIGYAFVRGRGLRDALPGAGLALIAAALVQRYAIQGSLHEHGRSLAEVSHYSADWIGFVSRHGSGETFVFLGWLTPVVALAGLALLLRQRRYGISALLVAAIVVPVVIALGTHVPTYRLLRHVVPGLKATRVPERLLPLACLALAALLAVALVRARPWVIALALVLVAADSHVRLYHATRADEGNTAYAAVRNAPPGRLLELPVFLPDIHLNSTYLYYDMTAQRQHPSGYSTTAPRPAFRTVRRLRVLTCGTWSRDMARLHIRYVAVHGAFYEEFFPRCRTRAEATLRRHGFRRLTTGGAVTVWGSRLNPG
;
A
#
# COMPACT_ATOMS: atom_id res chain seq x y z
N MET A 1 32.68 22.20 40.24
CA MET A 1 32.44 22.17 38.76
C MET A 1 32.59 20.75 38.22
N GLU A 2 32.15 19.73 38.98
CA GLU A 2 32.34 18.28 38.64
C GLU A 2 31.06 17.45 38.53
N VAL A 3 29.86 18.06 38.61
CA VAL A 3 28.59 17.32 38.61
C VAL A 3 27.98 17.17 37.19
N GLN A 4 28.47 17.90 36.18
CA GLN A 4 27.92 17.82 34.82
C GLN A 4 28.47 16.66 33.97
N ASP A 5 29.65 16.14 34.29
CA ASP A 5 30.27 15.04 33.48
C ASP A 5 29.67 13.66 33.76
N GLY A 6 29.13 13.43 34.94
CA GLY A 6 28.56 12.12 35.31
C GLY A 6 27.24 11.78 34.61
N ARG A 7 26.40 12.74 34.25
CA ARG A 7 25.12 12.50 33.55
C ARG A 7 25.35 12.16 32.09
N GLY A 8 26.27 12.83 31.41
CA GLY A 8 26.63 12.55 30.03
C GLY A 8 27.27 11.17 29.86
N ALA A 9 28.13 10.75 30.80
CA ALA A 9 28.75 9.43 30.79
C ALA A 9 27.74 8.31 31.08
N ARG A 10 26.77 8.51 31.99
CA ARG A 10 25.68 7.54 32.24
C ARG A 10 24.75 7.41 31.04
N LEU A 11 24.36 8.53 30.42
CA LEU A 11 23.52 8.50 29.20
C LEU A 11 24.23 7.79 28.05
N ARG A 12 25.52 8.05 27.82
CA ARG A 12 26.33 7.37 26.81
C ARG A 12 26.41 5.86 27.08
N ARG A 13 26.56 5.41 28.33
CA ARG A 13 26.56 3.99 28.69
C ARG A 13 25.19 3.35 28.53
N ALA A 14 24.10 4.04 28.90
CA ALA A 14 22.73 3.55 28.73
C ALA A 14 22.38 3.34 27.25
N VAL A 15 22.75 4.30 26.38
CA VAL A 15 22.55 4.18 24.92
C VAL A 15 23.51 3.19 24.27
N ALA A 16 24.69 2.93 24.89
CA ALA A 16 25.64 1.94 24.39
C ALA A 16 25.17 0.48 24.55
N GLY A 17 24.21 0.19 25.43
CA GLY A 17 23.58 -1.12 25.56
C GLY A 17 22.74 -1.51 24.34
N ARG A 18 22.41 -2.80 24.19
CA ARG A 18 21.50 -3.28 23.12
C ARG A 18 20.10 -2.66 23.24
N PRO A 19 19.44 -2.64 24.41
CA PRO A 19 18.10 -2.04 24.56
C PRO A 19 18.10 -0.53 24.32
N GLY A 20 19.11 0.20 24.80
CA GLY A 20 19.22 1.63 24.58
C GLY A 20 19.39 2.01 23.11
N PHE A 21 20.15 1.22 22.35
CA PHE A 21 20.27 1.44 20.90
C PHE A 21 18.96 1.16 20.16
N ALA A 22 18.22 0.10 20.54
CA ALA A 22 16.92 -0.19 19.96
C ALA A 22 15.92 0.95 20.23
N ALA A 23 15.87 1.46 21.47
CA ALA A 23 15.01 2.59 21.83
C ALA A 23 15.37 3.85 21.03
N LEU A 24 16.67 4.18 20.88
CA LEU A 24 17.12 5.30 20.06
C LEU A 24 16.71 5.14 18.60
N ALA A 25 16.88 3.95 18.01
CA ALA A 25 16.49 3.67 16.63
C ALA A 25 14.97 3.81 16.44
N THR A 26 14.17 3.28 17.38
CA THR A 26 12.72 3.42 17.35
C THR A 26 12.29 4.88 17.44
N ALA A 27 12.87 5.65 18.37
CA ALA A 27 12.56 7.07 18.51
C ALA A 27 12.96 7.89 17.25
N LEU A 28 14.12 7.58 16.65
CA LEU A 28 14.56 8.22 15.41
C LEU A 28 13.57 7.94 14.27
N TYR A 29 13.16 6.68 14.09
CA TYR A 29 12.25 6.33 12.99
C TYR A 29 10.81 6.77 13.27
N ALA A 30 10.39 6.89 14.53
CA ALA A 30 9.13 7.54 14.89
C ALA A 30 9.15 9.03 14.55
N ALA A 31 10.22 9.75 14.88
CA ALA A 31 10.38 11.15 14.47
C ALA A 31 10.42 11.29 12.94
N ALA A 32 11.09 10.35 12.24
CA ALA A 32 11.12 10.31 10.77
C ALA A 32 9.73 10.08 10.18
N SER A 33 8.88 9.22 10.79
CA SER A 33 7.51 9.00 10.33
C SER A 33 6.64 10.24 10.46
N VAL A 34 6.80 11.00 11.56
CA VAL A 34 6.15 12.32 11.74
C VAL A 34 6.62 13.29 10.67
N LEU A 35 7.94 13.38 10.42
CA LEU A 35 8.50 14.26 9.38
C LEU A 35 7.96 13.90 7.98
N ALA A 36 7.88 12.62 7.64
CA ALA A 36 7.36 12.17 6.35
C ALA A 36 5.90 12.53 6.12
N THR A 37 5.13 12.65 7.19
CA THR A 37 3.69 12.93 7.15
C THR A 37 3.32 14.37 7.51
N TRP A 38 4.31 15.23 7.78
CA TRP A 38 4.11 16.63 8.10
C TRP A 38 3.67 17.44 6.87
N PRO A 39 2.69 18.40 6.99
CA PRO A 39 1.95 18.77 8.22
C PRO A 39 0.68 17.93 8.45
N ALA A 40 0.34 16.99 7.59
CA ALA A 40 -0.92 16.22 7.66
C ALA A 40 -1.11 15.50 9.01
N VAL A 41 -0.02 15.10 9.67
CA VAL A 41 -0.02 14.42 10.97
C VAL A 41 -0.65 15.25 12.12
N GLU A 42 -0.75 16.55 11.98
CA GLU A 42 -1.46 17.42 12.94
C GLU A 42 -2.94 17.06 13.06
N HIS A 43 -3.51 16.47 12.01
CA HIS A 43 -4.91 16.08 11.94
C HIS A 43 -5.11 14.55 12.08
N VAL A 44 -4.16 13.84 12.69
CA VAL A 44 -4.15 12.36 12.80
C VAL A 44 -5.40 11.78 13.45
N GLY A 45 -6.09 12.54 14.28
CA GLY A 45 -7.32 12.11 14.96
C GLY A 45 -8.61 12.26 14.14
N SER A 46 -8.60 13.00 13.04
CA SER A 46 -9.82 13.38 12.31
C SER A 46 -9.75 13.22 10.79
N HIS A 47 -8.54 13.12 10.22
CA HIS A 47 -8.31 12.99 8.79
C HIS A 47 -7.37 11.82 8.51
N PHE A 48 -7.54 11.17 7.36
CA PHE A 48 -6.60 10.16 6.90
C PHE A 48 -5.29 10.80 6.43
N LEU A 49 -4.17 10.19 6.80
CA LEU A 49 -2.87 10.47 6.19
C LEU A 49 -2.82 9.77 4.83
N ALA A 50 -3.06 10.51 3.75
CA ALA A 50 -3.17 9.96 2.39
C ALA A 50 -2.69 10.94 1.32
N ASN A 51 -2.64 10.51 0.05
CA ASN A 51 -2.11 11.29 -1.07
C ASN A 51 -3.10 12.27 -1.71
N ARG A 52 -4.34 12.29 -1.27
CA ARG A 52 -5.39 13.14 -1.84
C ARG A 52 -6.12 13.90 -0.75
N ASN A 53 -6.44 15.14 -1.09
CA ASN A 53 -7.41 15.96 -0.40
C ASN A 53 -8.36 16.51 -1.45
N THR A 54 -9.66 16.17 -1.37
CA THR A 54 -10.70 16.69 -2.25
C THR A 54 -11.63 17.58 -1.45
N SER A 55 -12.24 18.55 -2.11
CA SER A 55 -13.24 19.45 -1.50
C SER A 55 -14.62 18.81 -1.34
N LEU A 56 -14.77 17.52 -1.66
CA LEU A 56 -16.03 16.80 -1.51
C LEU A 56 -16.50 16.78 -0.06
N ALA A 57 -17.81 16.93 0.14
CA ALA A 57 -18.43 16.88 1.47
C ALA A 57 -18.53 15.45 2.06
N GLU A 58 -17.97 14.47 1.39
CA GLU A 58 -17.95 13.04 1.75
C GLU A 58 -16.52 12.56 1.96
N ALA A 59 -16.32 11.27 2.33
CA ALA A 59 -15.00 10.69 2.43
C ALA A 59 -14.26 10.80 1.08
N SER A 60 -13.07 11.38 1.11
CA SER A 60 -12.28 11.64 -0.10
C SER A 60 -11.82 10.34 -0.74
N PRO A 61 -12.17 10.08 -2.02
CA PRO A 61 -11.82 8.83 -2.67
C PRO A 61 -10.30 8.67 -2.82
N GLY A 62 -9.82 7.44 -2.65
CA GLY A 62 -8.40 7.11 -2.78
C GLY A 62 -8.09 5.66 -2.38
N ASP A 63 -6.89 5.21 -2.74
CA ASP A 63 -6.49 3.82 -2.47
C ASP A 63 -6.34 3.53 -0.97
N HIS A 64 -6.14 4.57 -0.14
CA HIS A 64 -6.14 4.44 1.32
C HIS A 64 -7.48 3.91 1.86
N LEU A 65 -8.62 4.30 1.29
CA LEU A 65 -9.93 3.79 1.70
C LEU A 65 -10.09 2.32 1.31
N GLN A 66 -9.69 1.93 0.09
CA GLN A 66 -9.70 0.54 -0.34
C GLN A 66 -8.77 -0.32 0.52
N THR A 67 -7.56 0.16 0.77
CA THR A 67 -6.58 -0.56 1.57
C THR A 67 -7.05 -0.70 3.02
N GLY A 68 -7.55 0.38 3.62
CA GLY A 68 -8.14 0.37 4.97
C GLY A 68 -9.31 -0.62 5.08
N TRP A 69 -10.20 -0.63 4.09
CA TRP A 69 -11.31 -1.60 4.01
C TRP A 69 -10.80 -3.04 3.92
N ASN A 70 -9.80 -3.32 3.09
CA ASN A 70 -9.23 -4.66 2.96
C ASN A 70 -8.59 -5.15 4.28
N LEU A 71 -7.91 -4.28 5.01
CA LEU A 71 -7.31 -4.59 6.31
C LEU A 71 -8.36 -4.83 7.37
N TRP A 72 -9.37 -3.96 7.42
CA TRP A 72 -10.53 -4.10 8.31
C TRP A 72 -11.28 -5.40 8.07
N LEU A 73 -11.55 -5.74 6.82
CA LEU A 73 -12.35 -6.90 6.44
C LEU A 73 -11.79 -8.20 7.03
N PHE A 74 -10.46 -8.37 7.02
CA PHE A 74 -9.82 -9.55 7.60
C PHE A 74 -10.18 -9.74 9.08
N GLY A 75 -9.97 -8.71 9.90
CA GLY A 75 -10.26 -8.76 11.32
C GLY A 75 -11.75 -8.83 11.62
N HIS A 76 -12.58 -8.12 10.84
CA HIS A 76 -14.03 -8.16 10.94
C HIS A 76 -14.58 -9.58 10.69
N GLN A 77 -14.14 -10.27 9.66
CA GLN A 77 -14.55 -11.63 9.37
C GLN A 77 -14.06 -12.61 10.45
N LEU A 78 -12.82 -12.45 10.91
CA LEU A 78 -12.26 -13.25 12.00
C LEU A 78 -13.07 -13.10 13.30
N ALA A 79 -13.39 -11.88 13.69
CA ALA A 79 -14.20 -11.60 14.89
C ALA A 79 -15.63 -12.14 14.78
N ALA A 80 -16.16 -12.26 13.57
CA ALA A 80 -17.48 -12.86 13.29
C ALA A 80 -17.44 -14.39 13.16
N GLY A 81 -16.29 -15.06 13.40
CA GLY A 81 -16.12 -16.51 13.24
C GLY A 81 -16.25 -17.00 11.80
N ARG A 82 -16.00 -16.13 10.82
CA ARG A 82 -16.08 -16.41 9.38
C ARG A 82 -14.67 -16.50 8.77
N ALA A 83 -14.57 -16.99 7.53
CA ALA A 83 -13.31 -17.07 6.81
C ALA A 83 -12.68 -15.67 6.63
N PRO A 84 -11.58 -15.32 7.32
CA PRO A 84 -11.06 -13.96 7.36
C PRO A 84 -10.50 -13.48 6.01
N TRP A 85 -10.19 -14.41 5.13
CA TRP A 85 -9.67 -14.13 3.79
C TRP A 85 -10.73 -13.93 2.72
N LEU A 86 -12.05 -14.03 3.04
CA LEU A 86 -13.13 -13.88 2.07
C LEU A 86 -13.84 -12.54 2.20
N ASP A 87 -14.12 -11.92 1.06
CA ASP A 87 -15.01 -10.77 0.92
C ASP A 87 -16.43 -11.24 0.59
N PRO A 88 -17.37 -11.18 1.52
CA PRO A 88 -18.76 -11.56 1.29
C PRO A 88 -19.63 -10.41 0.80
N TYR A 89 -19.11 -9.20 0.68
CA TYR A 89 -19.89 -7.97 0.45
C TYR A 89 -19.89 -7.51 -0.99
N SER A 90 -18.71 -7.39 -1.63
CA SER A 90 -18.56 -6.78 -2.95
C SER A 90 -19.02 -7.68 -4.09
N PHE A 91 -19.59 -7.09 -5.14
CA PHE A 91 -20.04 -7.73 -6.37
C PHE A 91 -21.09 -8.84 -6.17
N ARG A 92 -21.92 -8.69 -5.14
CA ARG A 92 -22.96 -9.65 -4.80
C ARG A 92 -24.29 -9.31 -5.47
N PRO A 93 -25.08 -10.29 -5.87
CA PRO A 93 -24.89 -11.74 -5.81
C PRO A 93 -24.14 -12.32 -7.00
N GLU A 94 -23.74 -11.53 -7.98
CA GLU A 94 -23.18 -11.98 -9.27
C GLU A 94 -21.91 -12.82 -9.12
N LEU A 95 -21.10 -12.55 -8.10
CA LEU A 95 -19.89 -13.30 -7.81
C LEU A 95 -19.99 -14.01 -6.45
N ALA A 96 -19.37 -15.18 -6.33
CA ALA A 96 -19.09 -15.80 -5.05
C ALA A 96 -18.15 -14.90 -4.22
N PRO A 97 -18.08 -15.07 -2.86
CA PRO A 97 -17.11 -14.38 -2.05
C PRO A 97 -15.69 -14.55 -2.61
N ARG A 98 -14.95 -13.43 -2.73
CA ARG A 98 -13.60 -13.42 -3.32
C ARG A 98 -12.53 -13.36 -2.23
N VAL A 99 -11.34 -13.88 -2.54
CA VAL A 99 -10.21 -13.82 -1.60
C VAL A 99 -9.69 -12.39 -1.52
N ASN A 100 -9.63 -11.87 -0.30
CA ASN A 100 -9.02 -10.58 0.05
C ASN A 100 -7.54 -10.77 0.35
N PHE A 101 -6.69 -10.81 -0.67
CA PHE A 101 -5.24 -10.93 -0.49
C PHE A 101 -4.64 -9.74 0.24
N GLN A 102 -5.12 -8.52 -0.01
CA GLN A 102 -4.54 -7.32 0.61
C GLN A 102 -4.68 -7.32 2.14
N GLY A 103 -5.72 -7.95 2.68
CA GLY A 103 -5.92 -8.10 4.12
C GLY A 103 -5.06 -9.17 4.79
N LEU A 104 -4.52 -10.17 4.06
CA LEU A 104 -3.90 -11.36 4.66
C LEU A 104 -2.71 -11.06 5.58
N VAL A 105 -1.83 -10.14 5.20
CA VAL A 105 -0.57 -9.91 5.93
C VAL A 105 -0.75 -8.96 7.10
N PHE A 106 -1.41 -7.84 6.88
CA PHE A 106 -1.53 -6.79 7.89
C PHE A 106 -2.90 -6.71 8.56
N GLY A 107 -3.91 -7.42 8.08
CA GLY A 107 -5.26 -7.35 8.64
C GLY A 107 -5.33 -7.79 10.10
N LEU A 108 -4.59 -8.85 10.47
CA LEU A 108 -4.53 -9.30 11.86
C LEU A 108 -3.93 -8.24 12.82
N PRO A 109 -2.75 -7.66 12.58
CA PRO A 109 -2.23 -6.59 13.44
C PRO A 109 -2.99 -5.25 13.31
N TYR A 110 -3.69 -5.01 12.20
CA TYR A 110 -4.51 -3.81 12.01
C TYR A 110 -5.81 -3.86 12.82
N TRP A 111 -6.40 -5.03 13.00
CA TRP A 111 -7.70 -5.21 13.64
C TRP A 111 -7.81 -4.61 15.05
N PRO A 112 -6.85 -4.84 15.98
CA PRO A 112 -6.91 -4.22 17.32
C PRO A 112 -6.89 -2.68 17.24
N LEU A 113 -6.13 -2.11 16.33
CA LEU A 113 -6.10 -0.65 16.14
C LEU A 113 -7.47 -0.14 15.70
N PHE A 114 -8.09 -0.82 14.72
CA PHE A 114 -9.43 -0.46 14.26
C PHE A 114 -10.48 -0.61 15.35
N ALA A 115 -10.44 -1.69 16.10
CA ALA A 115 -11.42 -1.96 17.17
C ALA A 115 -11.34 -0.95 18.32
N LEU A 116 -10.12 -0.41 18.60
CA LEU A 116 -9.90 0.54 19.70
C LEU A 116 -10.11 2.00 19.25
N PHE A 117 -9.75 2.35 18.02
CA PHE A 117 -9.60 3.74 17.62
C PHE A 117 -10.45 4.15 16.39
N GLY A 118 -11.17 3.25 15.76
CA GLY A 118 -11.90 3.52 14.52
C GLY A 118 -11.02 3.54 13.28
N ALA A 119 -11.62 3.84 12.12
CA ALA A 119 -10.97 3.69 10.82
C ALA A 119 -9.82 4.67 10.61
N VAL A 120 -10.04 5.94 10.95
CA VAL A 120 -9.08 7.04 10.71
C VAL A 120 -7.81 6.86 11.51
N VAL A 121 -7.96 6.74 12.82
CA VAL A 121 -6.80 6.65 13.73
C VAL A 121 -6.05 5.34 13.53
N ALA A 122 -6.76 4.23 13.28
CA ALA A 122 -6.13 2.95 12.99
C ALA A 122 -5.26 3.01 11.72
N TRP A 123 -5.77 3.59 10.63
CA TRP A 123 -5.01 3.80 9.40
C TRP A 123 -3.76 4.66 9.63
N ASN A 124 -3.91 5.74 10.38
CA ASN A 124 -2.84 6.67 10.64
C ASN A 124 -1.73 6.05 11.51
N ILE A 125 -2.10 5.35 12.59
CA ILE A 125 -1.15 4.59 13.43
C ILE A 125 -0.46 3.52 12.59
N PHE A 126 -1.21 2.74 11.80
CA PHE A 126 -0.65 1.72 10.90
C PHE A 126 0.39 2.33 9.96
N THR A 127 0.05 3.44 9.31
CA THR A 127 0.96 4.16 8.40
C THR A 127 2.25 4.56 9.11
N LEU A 128 2.17 5.23 10.27
CA LEU A 128 3.34 5.65 11.05
C LEU A 128 4.19 4.45 11.49
N LEU A 129 3.58 3.38 11.98
CA LEU A 129 4.29 2.17 12.41
C LEU A 129 5.03 1.48 11.26
N THR A 130 4.53 1.56 10.01
CA THR A 130 5.23 0.96 8.86
C THR A 130 6.54 1.67 8.53
N PHE A 131 6.68 2.96 8.80
CA PHE A 131 7.96 3.67 8.69
C PHE A 131 8.94 3.21 9.77
N VAL A 132 8.49 3.10 11.01
CA VAL A 132 9.30 2.60 12.13
C VAL A 132 9.77 1.17 11.85
N GLY A 133 8.85 0.30 11.40
CA GLY A 133 9.14 -1.09 11.06
C GLY A 133 10.16 -1.22 9.92
N ALA A 134 10.02 -0.41 8.86
CA ALA A 134 10.95 -0.45 7.73
C ALA A 134 12.36 0.03 8.11
N GLY A 135 12.47 1.16 8.83
CA GLY A 135 13.74 1.66 9.33
C GLY A 135 14.40 0.69 10.30
N GLY A 136 13.61 0.13 11.22
CA GLY A 136 14.07 -0.87 12.20
C GLY A 136 14.56 -2.15 11.54
N ALA A 137 13.81 -2.70 10.60
CA ALA A 137 14.17 -3.91 9.86
C ALA A 137 15.47 -3.71 9.05
N MET A 138 15.57 -2.58 8.34
CA MET A 138 16.76 -2.23 7.57
C MET A 138 17.97 -2.05 8.47
N CYS A 139 17.85 -1.32 9.57
CA CYS A 139 18.91 -1.12 10.55
C CYS A 139 19.36 -2.48 11.15
N ALA A 140 18.42 -3.35 11.52
CA ALA A 140 18.72 -4.67 12.07
C ALA A 140 19.46 -5.57 11.07
N TRP A 141 19.05 -5.55 9.80
CA TRP A 141 19.76 -6.27 8.74
C TRP A 141 21.18 -5.73 8.56
N LEU A 142 21.35 -4.41 8.41
CA LEU A 142 22.68 -3.79 8.25
C LEU A 142 23.60 -4.09 9.45
N ARG A 143 23.05 -4.09 10.66
CA ARG A 143 23.77 -4.53 11.86
C ARG A 143 24.19 -6.01 11.80
N SER A 144 23.33 -6.86 11.27
CA SER A 144 23.60 -8.30 11.18
C SER A 144 24.73 -8.62 10.19
N VAL A 145 24.94 -7.78 9.17
CA VAL A 145 26.06 -7.90 8.24
C VAL A 145 27.35 -7.21 8.71
N GLY A 146 27.36 -6.67 9.93
CA GLY A 146 28.53 -6.13 10.60
C GLY A 146 28.76 -4.62 10.46
N LEU A 147 27.81 -3.85 9.92
CA LEU A 147 27.97 -2.40 9.83
C LEU A 147 27.90 -1.75 11.23
N PRO A 148 28.64 -0.64 11.48
CA PRO A 148 28.57 0.13 12.71
C PRO A 148 27.15 0.68 12.97
N ARG A 149 26.82 0.92 14.25
CA ARG A 149 25.49 1.42 14.66
C ARG A 149 25.08 2.69 13.93
N GLY A 150 25.97 3.69 13.85
CA GLY A 150 25.68 4.95 13.17
C GLY A 150 25.35 4.77 11.69
N ALA A 151 26.17 4.01 10.96
CA ALA A 151 25.94 3.71 9.55
C ALA A 151 24.61 2.96 9.33
N ALA A 152 24.30 1.99 10.20
CA ALA A 152 23.05 1.25 10.13
C ALA A 152 21.82 2.13 10.43
N LEU A 153 21.91 3.09 11.36
CA LEU A 153 20.85 4.08 11.61
C LEU A 153 20.57 4.93 10.38
N VAL A 154 21.62 5.45 9.73
CA VAL A 154 21.47 6.27 8.51
C VAL A 154 20.88 5.43 7.37
N GLY A 155 21.35 4.19 7.16
CA GLY A 155 20.76 3.30 6.15
C GLY A 155 19.30 2.95 6.44
N GLY A 156 18.95 2.73 7.71
CA GLY A 156 17.56 2.53 8.12
C GLY A 156 16.69 3.75 7.83
N LEU A 157 17.18 4.95 8.12
CA LEU A 157 16.48 6.21 7.83
C LEU A 157 16.30 6.41 6.31
N ALA A 158 17.36 6.21 5.53
CA ALA A 158 17.32 6.35 4.08
C ALA A 158 16.32 5.39 3.43
N PHE A 159 16.20 4.16 3.94
CA PHE A 159 15.20 3.21 3.46
C PHE A 159 13.79 3.59 3.92
N ALA A 160 13.62 3.95 5.20
CA ALA A 160 12.31 4.35 5.73
C ALA A 160 11.73 5.55 4.99
N LEU A 161 12.55 6.57 4.74
CA LEU A 161 12.18 7.83 4.10
C LEU A 161 12.43 7.85 2.57
N ALA A 162 12.86 6.74 1.94
CA ALA A 162 13.06 6.73 0.49
C ALA A 162 11.83 7.32 -0.21
N PRO A 163 11.98 8.39 -1.03
CA PRO A 163 10.84 9.16 -1.53
C PRO A 163 9.81 8.32 -2.27
N TYR A 164 10.26 7.38 -3.10
CA TYR A 164 9.36 6.43 -3.76
C TYR A 164 8.59 5.56 -2.75
N ARG A 165 9.24 5.07 -1.68
CA ARG A 165 8.58 4.30 -0.64
C ARG A 165 7.54 5.14 0.12
N VAL A 166 7.85 6.40 0.40
CA VAL A 166 6.90 7.36 1.01
C VAL A 166 5.67 7.50 0.12
N ALA A 167 5.84 7.72 -1.19
CA ALA A 167 4.74 7.80 -2.15
C ALA A 167 3.84 6.56 -2.12
N GLN A 168 4.45 5.38 -2.13
CA GLN A 168 3.73 4.10 -2.12
C GLN A 168 3.15 3.72 -0.74
N SER A 169 3.35 4.56 0.28
CA SER A 169 2.74 4.40 1.61
C SER A 169 1.51 5.29 1.80
N THR A 170 1.22 6.22 0.89
CA THR A 170 0.12 7.18 1.03
C THR A 170 -1.27 6.58 0.78
N GLY A 171 -1.33 5.36 0.29
CA GLY A 171 -2.59 4.64 0.01
C GLY A 171 -2.38 3.18 -0.34
N HIS A 172 -1.20 2.81 -0.85
CA HIS A 172 -0.89 1.46 -1.30
C HIS A 172 -0.14 0.64 -0.24
N LEU A 173 -0.34 -0.67 -0.24
CA LEU A 173 0.44 -1.58 0.60
C LEU A 173 1.89 -1.78 0.12
N LEU A 174 2.26 -1.30 -1.07
CA LEU A 174 3.61 -1.49 -1.60
C LEU A 174 4.68 -0.86 -0.70
N GLY A 175 4.45 0.35 -0.19
CA GLY A 175 5.34 0.99 0.77
C GLY A 175 5.45 0.20 2.09
N PRO A 176 4.36 -0.07 2.79
CA PRO A 176 4.33 -0.93 3.98
C PRO A 176 5.00 -2.28 3.79
N ILE A 177 4.63 -3.04 2.77
CA ILE A 177 5.12 -4.41 2.55
C ILE A 177 6.61 -4.47 2.25
N SER A 178 7.21 -3.39 1.77
CA SER A 178 8.64 -3.31 1.47
C SER A 178 9.54 -3.58 2.70
N LEU A 179 9.01 -3.42 3.92
CA LEU A 179 9.72 -3.77 5.16
C LEU A 179 10.12 -5.25 5.23
N PHE A 180 9.39 -6.13 4.51
CA PHE A 180 9.71 -7.55 4.45
C PHE A 180 10.96 -7.85 3.62
N LEU A 181 11.41 -6.95 2.75
CA LEU A 181 12.67 -7.10 2.03
C LEU A 181 13.87 -7.20 3.01
N PRO A 182 14.16 -6.19 3.85
CA PRO A 182 15.25 -6.30 4.82
C PRO A 182 14.98 -7.35 5.91
N LEU A 183 13.73 -7.67 6.26
CA LEU A 183 13.41 -8.74 7.20
C LEU A 183 13.76 -10.12 6.65
N ALA A 184 13.49 -10.39 5.38
CA ALA A 184 13.86 -11.64 4.73
C ALA A 184 15.40 -11.82 4.73
N LEU A 185 16.13 -10.74 4.40
CA LEU A 185 17.60 -10.75 4.42
C LEU A 185 18.16 -10.94 5.84
N LEU A 186 17.56 -10.27 6.83
CA LEU A 186 17.91 -10.45 8.25
C LEU A 186 17.71 -11.90 8.70
N ALA A 187 16.62 -12.54 8.28
CA ALA A 187 16.34 -13.93 8.61
C ALA A 187 17.39 -14.89 8.03
N LEU A 188 17.83 -14.65 6.78
CA LEU A 188 18.96 -15.40 6.19
C LEU A 188 20.25 -15.20 7.00
N GLU A 189 20.61 -13.95 7.35
CA GLU A 189 21.80 -13.66 8.15
C GLU A 189 21.76 -14.34 9.52
N LYS A 190 20.56 -14.47 10.12
CA LYS A 190 20.34 -15.13 11.41
C LYS A 190 20.10 -16.63 11.31
N ARG A 191 20.20 -17.22 10.11
CA ARG A 191 19.91 -18.65 9.84
C ARG A 191 18.54 -19.09 10.37
N ARG A 192 17.50 -18.27 10.05
CA ARG A 192 16.11 -18.56 10.41
C ARG A 192 15.28 -18.75 9.14
N PRO A 193 15.38 -19.90 8.46
CA PRO A 193 14.78 -20.12 7.14
C PRO A 193 13.28 -19.95 7.13
N LEU A 194 12.55 -20.40 8.17
CA LEU A 194 11.10 -20.25 8.27
C LEU A 194 10.66 -18.77 8.31
N LEU A 195 11.38 -17.93 9.09
CA LEU A 195 11.11 -16.49 9.13
C LEU A 195 11.44 -15.81 7.79
N GLY A 196 12.51 -16.25 7.13
CA GLY A 196 12.86 -15.80 5.77
C GLY A 196 11.80 -16.18 4.76
N ALA A 197 11.31 -17.41 4.82
CA ALA A 197 10.23 -17.90 3.97
C ALA A 197 8.92 -17.12 4.20
N ALA A 198 8.54 -16.92 5.46
CA ALA A 198 7.36 -16.13 5.80
C ALA A 198 7.48 -14.68 5.30
N ALA A 199 8.63 -14.04 5.50
CA ALA A 199 8.86 -12.67 5.06
C ALA A 199 8.79 -12.52 3.54
N ILE A 200 9.47 -13.40 2.77
CA ILE A 200 9.46 -13.27 1.30
C ILE A 200 8.09 -13.65 0.71
N ALA A 201 7.38 -14.62 1.29
CA ALA A 201 6.04 -15.01 0.86
C ALA A 201 4.95 -13.98 1.23
N ALA A 202 5.15 -13.20 2.30
CA ALA A 202 4.25 -12.10 2.67
C ALA A 202 4.08 -11.07 1.53
N ILE A 203 5.13 -10.87 0.71
CA ILE A 203 5.09 -9.91 -0.40
C ILE A 203 3.99 -10.26 -1.40
N PRO A 204 3.98 -11.41 -2.09
CA PRO A 204 2.91 -11.74 -3.01
C PRO A 204 1.56 -12.02 -2.31
N LEU A 205 1.57 -12.56 -1.09
CA LEU A 205 0.34 -12.81 -0.32
C LEU A 205 -0.42 -11.53 0.06
N SER A 206 0.24 -10.37 0.07
CA SER A 206 -0.41 -9.06 0.22
C SER A 206 -0.96 -8.48 -1.11
N GLY A 207 -0.98 -9.26 -2.18
CA GLY A 207 -1.35 -8.79 -3.52
C GLY A 207 -0.22 -8.08 -4.29
N GLN A 208 0.99 -7.91 -3.70
CA GLN A 208 2.11 -7.21 -4.32
C GLN A 208 2.98 -8.16 -5.17
N VAL A 209 2.33 -8.83 -6.14
CA VAL A 209 2.98 -9.82 -7.01
C VAL A 209 4.12 -9.20 -7.83
N ASN A 210 3.97 -7.96 -8.27
CA ASN A 210 4.99 -7.26 -9.07
C ASN A 210 6.31 -7.13 -8.29
N LEU A 211 6.25 -6.73 -7.01
CA LEU A 211 7.45 -6.66 -6.18
C LEU A 211 8.10 -8.04 -6.01
N ALA A 212 7.32 -9.10 -5.92
CA ALA A 212 7.83 -10.47 -5.78
C ALA A 212 8.69 -10.90 -6.98
N LEU A 213 8.39 -10.43 -8.21
CA LEU A 213 9.17 -10.72 -9.42
C LEU A 213 10.64 -10.30 -9.28
N GLY A 214 10.93 -9.23 -8.56
CA GLY A 214 12.29 -8.79 -8.27
C GLY A 214 12.81 -9.30 -6.92
N ALA A 215 11.97 -9.34 -5.90
CA ALA A 215 12.36 -9.69 -4.53
C ALA A 215 12.83 -11.15 -4.42
N VAL A 216 12.16 -12.09 -5.11
CA VAL A 216 12.52 -13.51 -5.05
C VAL A 216 13.89 -13.79 -5.66
N PRO A 217 14.22 -13.38 -6.91
CA PRO A 217 15.56 -13.59 -7.45
C PRO A 217 16.65 -12.83 -6.66
N PHE A 218 16.33 -11.63 -6.13
CA PHE A 218 17.25 -10.90 -5.26
C PHE A 218 17.54 -11.69 -3.96
N PHE A 219 16.53 -12.28 -3.32
CA PHE A 219 16.66 -13.08 -2.11
C PHE A 219 17.53 -14.32 -2.33
N ILE A 220 17.33 -15.04 -3.45
CA ILE A 220 18.16 -16.18 -3.85
C ILE A 220 19.59 -15.74 -4.13
N GLY A 221 19.76 -14.67 -4.93
CA GLY A 221 21.09 -14.12 -5.24
C GLY A 221 21.84 -13.67 -4.00
N TYR A 222 21.14 -13.07 -3.04
CA TYR A 222 21.71 -12.68 -1.76
C TYR A 222 22.20 -13.89 -0.96
N ALA A 223 21.39 -14.94 -0.83
CA ALA A 223 21.77 -16.16 -0.13
C ALA A 223 23.02 -16.81 -0.77
N PHE A 224 23.08 -16.84 -2.10
CA PHE A 224 24.23 -17.35 -2.85
C PHE A 224 25.49 -16.53 -2.60
N VAL A 225 25.43 -15.21 -2.81
CA VAL A 225 26.58 -14.31 -2.66
C VAL A 225 27.11 -14.26 -1.22
N ARG A 226 26.23 -14.40 -0.24
CA ARG A 226 26.59 -14.40 1.18
C ARG A 226 27.03 -15.77 1.70
N GLY A 227 27.00 -16.82 0.89
CA GLY A 227 27.32 -18.19 1.33
C GLY A 227 26.39 -18.68 2.44
N ARG A 228 25.14 -18.20 2.47
CA ARG A 228 24.17 -18.58 3.52
C ARG A 228 23.48 -19.92 3.26
N GLY A 229 23.80 -20.54 2.14
CA GLY A 229 23.23 -21.79 1.69
C GLY A 229 21.90 -21.61 0.94
N LEU A 230 21.85 -22.11 -0.28
CA LEU A 230 20.61 -22.11 -1.06
C LEU A 230 19.49 -22.90 -0.37
N ARG A 231 19.84 -23.89 0.46
CA ARG A 231 18.88 -24.67 1.25
C ARG A 231 18.01 -23.81 2.17
N ASP A 232 18.53 -22.69 2.68
CA ASP A 232 17.79 -21.79 3.56
C ASP A 232 16.89 -20.82 2.75
N ALA A 233 17.21 -20.57 1.49
CA ALA A 233 16.50 -19.62 0.64
C ALA A 233 15.46 -20.27 -0.28
N LEU A 234 15.78 -21.43 -0.87
CA LEU A 234 14.94 -22.07 -1.91
C LEU A 234 13.52 -22.42 -1.44
N PRO A 235 13.29 -22.93 -0.21
CA PRO A 235 11.91 -23.20 0.24
C PRO A 235 11.08 -21.94 0.32
N GLY A 236 11.64 -20.83 0.83
CA GLY A 236 10.97 -19.54 0.90
C GLY A 236 10.71 -18.94 -0.48
N ALA A 237 11.69 -19.00 -1.37
CA ALA A 237 11.57 -18.56 -2.75
C ALA A 237 10.49 -19.36 -3.49
N GLY A 238 10.48 -20.70 -3.34
CA GLY A 238 9.46 -21.57 -3.92
C GLY A 238 8.06 -21.23 -3.43
N LEU A 239 7.89 -21.07 -2.11
CA LEU A 239 6.62 -20.66 -1.52
C LEU A 239 6.15 -19.30 -2.04
N ALA A 240 7.06 -18.32 -2.14
CA ALA A 240 6.73 -17.00 -2.67
C ALA A 240 6.34 -17.03 -4.15
N LEU A 241 7.02 -17.85 -4.98
CA LEU A 241 6.66 -18.02 -6.39
C LEU A 241 5.30 -18.71 -6.56
N ILE A 242 5.02 -19.75 -5.77
CA ILE A 242 3.70 -20.42 -5.77
C ILE A 242 2.63 -19.41 -5.36
N ALA A 243 2.85 -18.67 -4.27
CA ALA A 243 1.93 -17.63 -3.81
C ALA A 243 1.70 -16.56 -4.89
N ALA A 244 2.77 -16.08 -5.54
CA ALA A 244 2.69 -15.10 -6.62
C ALA A 244 1.86 -15.62 -7.81
N ALA A 245 2.09 -16.86 -8.23
CA ALA A 245 1.35 -17.48 -9.32
C ALA A 245 -0.14 -17.65 -8.98
N LEU A 246 -0.46 -18.11 -7.76
CA LEU A 246 -1.84 -18.27 -7.31
C LEU A 246 -2.57 -16.93 -7.20
N VAL A 247 -1.95 -15.93 -6.56
CA VAL A 247 -2.53 -14.58 -6.40
C VAL A 247 -2.73 -13.94 -7.76
N GLN A 248 -1.73 -14.01 -8.65
CA GLN A 248 -1.82 -13.48 -10.01
C GLN A 248 -2.93 -14.13 -10.80
N ARG A 249 -2.96 -15.47 -10.84
CA ARG A 249 -4.01 -16.21 -11.54
C ARG A 249 -5.40 -15.84 -11.03
N TYR A 250 -5.59 -15.84 -9.71
CA TYR A 250 -6.87 -15.51 -9.10
C TYR A 250 -7.29 -14.07 -9.41
N ALA A 251 -6.36 -13.13 -9.37
CA ALA A 251 -6.64 -11.71 -9.60
C ALA A 251 -7.12 -11.45 -11.04
N ILE A 252 -6.52 -12.10 -12.05
CA ILE A 252 -6.81 -11.81 -13.46
C ILE A 252 -7.86 -12.72 -14.09
N GLN A 253 -8.14 -13.88 -13.49
CA GLN A 253 -9.07 -14.87 -14.05
C GLN A 253 -10.47 -14.29 -14.25
N GLY A 254 -11.02 -14.43 -15.47
CA GLY A 254 -12.32 -13.89 -15.85
C GLY A 254 -12.38 -12.37 -15.95
N SER A 255 -11.28 -11.65 -15.73
CA SER A 255 -11.21 -10.18 -15.85
C SER A 255 -11.10 -9.74 -17.32
N LEU A 256 -11.21 -8.44 -17.55
CA LEU A 256 -10.93 -7.83 -18.86
C LEU A 256 -9.45 -7.99 -19.28
N HIS A 257 -8.57 -8.23 -18.31
CA HIS A 257 -7.11 -8.32 -18.47
C HIS A 257 -6.55 -9.73 -18.37
N GLU A 258 -7.38 -10.75 -18.56
CA GLU A 258 -6.99 -12.17 -18.46
C GLU A 258 -5.81 -12.53 -19.38
N HIS A 259 -5.73 -11.89 -20.55
CA HIS A 259 -4.64 -12.10 -21.52
C HIS A 259 -3.47 -11.11 -21.35
N GLY A 260 -3.48 -10.32 -20.28
CA GLY A 260 -2.47 -9.31 -19.95
C GLY A 260 -2.94 -7.89 -20.23
N ARG A 261 -2.11 -6.92 -19.88
CA ARG A 261 -2.35 -5.48 -20.07
C ARG A 261 -1.90 -5.03 -21.44
N SER A 262 -2.54 -4.02 -22.03
CA SER A 262 -2.09 -3.43 -23.29
C SER A 262 -0.80 -2.62 -23.10
N LEU A 263 0.00 -2.46 -24.16
CA LEU A 263 1.19 -1.59 -24.10
C LEU A 263 0.82 -0.12 -23.90
N ALA A 264 -0.31 0.33 -24.43
CA ALA A 264 -0.81 1.69 -24.22
C ALA A 264 -1.15 1.95 -22.74
N GLU A 265 -1.76 0.98 -22.06
CA GLU A 265 -2.02 1.07 -20.62
C GLU A 265 -0.72 1.11 -19.81
N VAL A 266 0.26 0.27 -20.15
CA VAL A 266 1.57 0.27 -19.50
C VAL A 266 2.31 1.58 -19.76
N SER A 267 2.23 2.13 -20.99
CA SER A 267 2.86 3.41 -21.35
C SER A 267 2.36 4.56 -20.47
N HIS A 268 1.07 4.57 -20.17
CA HIS A 268 0.48 5.59 -19.28
C HIS A 268 1.09 5.61 -17.87
N TYR A 269 1.54 4.45 -17.38
CA TYR A 269 2.16 4.27 -16.06
C TYR A 269 3.68 4.08 -16.11
N SER A 270 4.31 4.22 -17.29
CA SER A 270 5.76 4.15 -17.43
C SER A 270 6.41 5.43 -16.92
N ALA A 271 7.49 5.28 -16.15
CA ALA A 271 8.22 6.41 -15.62
C ALA A 271 9.06 7.11 -16.70
N ASP A 272 9.23 8.43 -16.57
CA ASP A 272 10.16 9.21 -17.36
C ASP A 272 11.53 9.30 -16.66
N TRP A 273 12.60 9.49 -17.43
CA TRP A 273 13.95 9.71 -16.89
C TRP A 273 14.02 10.89 -15.92
N ILE A 274 13.30 11.97 -16.23
CA ILE A 274 13.23 13.18 -15.40
C ILE A 274 12.57 12.87 -14.05
N GLY A 275 11.62 11.93 -14.00
CA GLY A 275 10.94 11.50 -12.77
C GLY A 275 11.90 10.98 -11.68
N PHE A 276 13.03 10.38 -12.08
CA PHE A 276 14.03 9.89 -11.11
C PHE A 276 14.81 11.00 -10.41
N VAL A 277 14.86 12.19 -10.99
CA VAL A 277 15.57 13.37 -10.43
C VAL A 277 14.62 14.49 -10.04
N SER A 278 13.32 14.35 -10.30
CA SER A 278 12.29 15.35 -9.97
C SER A 278 11.54 14.98 -8.70
N ARG A 279 11.37 15.94 -7.79
CA ARG A 279 10.47 15.82 -6.63
C ARG A 279 9.00 16.05 -6.98
N HIS A 280 8.72 16.44 -8.20
CA HIS A 280 7.38 16.68 -8.70
C HIS A 280 6.83 15.42 -9.33
N GLY A 281 5.57 15.15 -9.10
CA GLY A 281 4.85 13.98 -9.58
C GLY A 281 3.78 13.58 -8.58
N SER A 282 2.82 12.83 -9.02
CA SER A 282 1.75 12.35 -8.16
C SER A 282 1.41 10.90 -8.47
N GLY A 283 0.96 10.19 -7.45
CA GLY A 283 0.44 8.84 -7.59
C GLY A 283 1.46 7.83 -8.12
N GLU A 284 1.01 7.04 -9.10
CA GLU A 284 1.77 5.89 -9.61
C GLU A 284 2.93 6.25 -10.55
N THR A 285 3.10 7.53 -10.92
CA THR A 285 4.23 7.99 -11.76
C THR A 285 5.36 8.65 -10.96
N PHE A 286 5.24 8.72 -9.65
CA PHE A 286 6.27 9.28 -8.78
C PHE A 286 7.38 8.26 -8.53
N VAL A 287 8.57 8.48 -9.10
CA VAL A 287 9.70 7.53 -9.07
C VAL A 287 10.99 8.13 -8.49
N PHE A 288 10.92 9.31 -7.88
CA PHE A 288 12.08 9.97 -7.28
C PHE A 288 12.73 9.12 -6.19
N LEU A 289 14.07 8.97 -6.25
CA LEU A 289 14.86 8.16 -5.32
C LEU A 289 15.73 8.98 -4.34
N GLY A 290 15.62 10.30 -4.39
CA GLY A 290 16.53 11.24 -3.71
C GLY A 290 17.68 11.68 -4.62
N TRP A 291 18.37 12.74 -4.22
CA TRP A 291 19.60 13.21 -4.88
C TRP A 291 20.84 12.76 -4.12
N LEU A 292 20.85 12.99 -2.81
CA LEU A 292 21.99 12.66 -1.96
C LEU A 292 22.22 11.16 -1.86
N THR A 293 21.15 10.39 -1.65
CA THR A 293 21.26 8.95 -1.41
C THR A 293 21.93 8.21 -2.57
N PRO A 294 21.55 8.40 -3.85
CA PRO A 294 22.24 7.78 -4.99
C PRO A 294 23.70 8.22 -5.12
N VAL A 295 24.00 9.51 -4.91
CA VAL A 295 25.37 10.05 -5.00
C VAL A 295 26.28 9.43 -3.95
N VAL A 296 25.86 9.38 -2.69
CA VAL A 296 26.65 8.76 -1.61
C VAL A 296 26.73 7.24 -1.78
N ALA A 297 25.72 6.61 -2.34
CA ALA A 297 25.73 5.17 -2.66
C ALA A 297 26.86 4.80 -3.63
N LEU A 298 27.24 5.69 -4.58
CA LEU A 298 28.39 5.47 -5.47
C LEU A 298 29.69 5.33 -4.66
N ALA A 299 29.89 6.13 -3.62
CA ALA A 299 31.06 5.98 -2.75
C ALA A 299 31.06 4.63 -2.00
N GLY A 300 29.87 4.17 -1.54
CA GLY A 300 29.72 2.85 -0.95
C GLY A 300 30.03 1.71 -1.92
N LEU A 301 29.58 1.83 -3.16
CA LEU A 301 29.90 0.89 -4.23
C LEU A 301 31.40 0.86 -4.53
N ALA A 302 32.02 2.03 -4.67
CA ALA A 302 33.48 2.13 -4.88
C ALA A 302 34.26 1.47 -3.73
N LEU A 303 33.82 1.63 -2.48
CA LEU A 303 34.43 0.99 -1.33
C LEU A 303 34.32 -0.54 -1.39
N LEU A 304 33.15 -1.09 -1.76
CA LEU A 304 32.96 -2.54 -1.91
C LEU A 304 33.83 -3.10 -3.05
N LEU A 305 33.96 -2.39 -4.17
CA LEU A 305 34.79 -2.79 -5.31
C LEU A 305 36.28 -2.79 -4.92
N ARG A 306 36.74 -1.74 -4.20
CA ARG A 306 38.12 -1.70 -3.65
C ARG A 306 38.40 -2.85 -2.69
N GLN A 307 37.37 -3.29 -1.92
CA GLN A 307 37.47 -4.44 -1.05
C GLN A 307 37.34 -5.79 -1.79
N ARG A 308 37.25 -5.76 -3.12
CA ARG A 308 37.07 -6.94 -4.00
C ARG A 308 35.80 -7.75 -3.68
N ARG A 309 34.76 -7.09 -3.14
CA ARG A 309 33.46 -7.72 -2.85
C ARG A 309 32.53 -7.70 -4.06
N TYR A 310 33.01 -8.25 -5.18
CA TYR A 310 32.34 -8.14 -6.48
C TYR A 310 30.94 -8.73 -6.50
N GLY A 311 30.71 -9.89 -5.87
CA GLY A 311 29.40 -10.56 -5.88
C GLY A 311 28.29 -9.69 -5.25
N ILE A 312 28.53 -9.14 -4.04
CA ILE A 312 27.54 -8.27 -3.39
C ILE A 312 27.39 -6.92 -4.12
N SER A 313 28.49 -6.40 -4.70
CA SER A 313 28.45 -5.19 -5.53
C SER A 313 27.55 -5.37 -6.76
N ALA A 314 27.75 -6.45 -7.50
CA ALA A 314 26.95 -6.78 -8.68
C ALA A 314 25.46 -6.98 -8.32
N LEU A 315 25.19 -7.67 -7.21
CA LEU A 315 23.81 -7.89 -6.73
C LEU A 315 23.12 -6.58 -6.37
N LEU A 316 23.79 -5.66 -5.64
CA LEU A 316 23.21 -4.37 -5.27
C LEU A 316 23.03 -3.45 -6.50
N VAL A 317 23.98 -3.47 -7.43
CA VAL A 317 23.83 -2.74 -8.71
C VAL A 317 22.66 -3.29 -9.52
N ALA A 318 22.52 -4.61 -9.62
CA ALA A 318 21.36 -5.23 -10.28
C ALA A 318 20.05 -4.86 -9.61
N ALA A 319 20.01 -4.80 -8.26
CA ALA A 319 18.84 -4.38 -7.49
C ALA A 319 18.48 -2.89 -7.69
N ILE A 320 19.38 -2.08 -8.22
CA ILE A 320 19.10 -0.68 -8.63
C ILE A 320 18.72 -0.62 -10.11
N VAL A 321 19.58 -1.16 -10.98
CA VAL A 321 19.45 -0.98 -12.42
C VAL A 321 18.22 -1.69 -12.98
N VAL A 322 17.98 -2.94 -12.59
CA VAL A 322 16.85 -3.73 -13.12
C VAL A 322 15.49 -3.07 -12.80
N PRO A 323 15.18 -2.68 -11.53
CA PRO A 323 13.95 -1.95 -11.24
C PRO A 323 13.82 -0.62 -11.99
N VAL A 324 14.90 0.15 -12.12
CA VAL A 324 14.90 1.43 -12.85
C VAL A 324 14.58 1.20 -14.33
N VAL A 325 15.25 0.24 -14.99
CA VAL A 325 15.00 -0.09 -16.41
C VAL A 325 13.55 -0.60 -16.61
N ILE A 326 13.06 -1.42 -15.70
CA ILE A 326 11.66 -1.90 -15.78
C ILE A 326 10.68 -0.74 -15.54
N ALA A 327 10.96 0.16 -14.60
CA ALA A 327 10.11 1.32 -14.31
C ALA A 327 9.94 2.26 -15.51
N LEU A 328 10.97 2.41 -16.34
CA LEU A 328 10.89 3.17 -17.60
C LEU A 328 9.92 2.53 -18.61
N GLY A 329 9.54 1.28 -18.43
CA GLY A 329 8.50 0.62 -19.20
C GLY A 329 8.69 0.79 -20.70
N THR A 330 7.67 1.30 -21.38
CA THR A 330 7.66 1.45 -22.84
C THR A 330 8.64 2.51 -23.38
N HIS A 331 9.23 3.33 -22.51
CA HIS A 331 10.26 4.31 -22.90
C HIS A 331 11.62 3.66 -23.23
N VAL A 332 11.80 2.37 -22.88
CA VAL A 332 12.98 1.59 -23.26
C VAL A 332 12.61 0.44 -24.20
N PRO A 333 13.34 0.25 -25.33
CA PRO A 333 13.04 -0.80 -26.31
C PRO A 333 13.06 -2.22 -25.72
N THR A 334 13.93 -2.45 -24.73
CA THR A 334 14.11 -3.74 -24.06
C THR A 334 12.87 -4.20 -23.29
N TYR A 335 11.96 -3.30 -22.88
CA TYR A 335 10.76 -3.66 -22.13
C TYR A 335 9.84 -4.60 -22.90
N ARG A 336 9.72 -4.43 -24.22
CA ARG A 336 8.91 -5.32 -25.07
C ARG A 336 9.42 -6.76 -25.02
N LEU A 337 10.74 -6.95 -25.05
CA LEU A 337 11.36 -8.26 -24.91
C LEU A 337 11.16 -8.83 -23.51
N LEU A 338 11.48 -8.04 -22.48
CA LEU A 338 11.33 -8.45 -21.08
C LEU A 338 9.91 -8.90 -20.76
N ARG A 339 8.91 -8.21 -21.29
CA ARG A 339 7.49 -8.55 -21.11
C ARG A 339 7.12 -9.96 -21.62
N HIS A 340 7.81 -10.47 -22.64
CA HIS A 340 7.58 -11.80 -23.19
C HIS A 340 8.37 -12.89 -22.44
N VAL A 341 9.56 -12.55 -21.96
CA VAL A 341 10.50 -13.49 -21.34
C VAL A 341 10.26 -13.61 -19.83
N VAL A 342 9.92 -12.52 -19.14
CA VAL A 342 9.74 -12.53 -17.68
C VAL A 342 8.31 -12.92 -17.33
N PRO A 343 8.11 -14.09 -16.67
CA PRO A 343 6.78 -14.53 -16.25
C PRO A 343 6.10 -13.49 -15.37
N GLY A 344 4.82 -13.19 -15.65
CA GLY A 344 4.03 -12.23 -14.87
C GLY A 344 4.18 -10.76 -15.29
N LEU A 345 5.25 -10.38 -15.99
CA LEU A 345 5.44 -8.98 -16.41
C LEU A 345 4.36 -8.53 -17.42
N LYS A 346 3.82 -9.44 -18.22
CA LYS A 346 2.71 -9.17 -19.14
C LYS A 346 1.43 -8.70 -18.44
N ALA A 347 1.21 -9.13 -17.21
CA ALA A 347 0.05 -8.74 -16.41
C ALA A 347 0.29 -7.45 -15.58
N THR A 348 1.52 -6.94 -15.56
CA THR A 348 1.89 -5.73 -14.83
C THR A 348 1.37 -4.49 -15.56
N ARG A 349 0.56 -3.68 -14.86
CA ARG A 349 0.09 -2.38 -15.34
C ARG A 349 1.11 -1.28 -15.06
N VAL A 350 1.71 -1.33 -13.87
CA VAL A 350 2.52 -0.27 -13.25
C VAL A 350 3.94 -0.80 -13.07
N PRO A 351 4.87 -0.51 -14.01
CA PRO A 351 6.17 -1.17 -14.04
C PRO A 351 7.13 -0.74 -12.93
N GLU A 352 6.96 0.45 -12.34
CA GLU A 352 7.85 0.96 -11.28
C GLU A 352 7.70 0.23 -9.91
N ARG A 353 6.76 -0.69 -9.76
CA ARG A 353 6.51 -1.40 -8.49
C ARG A 353 7.66 -2.30 -8.00
N LEU A 354 8.75 -2.40 -8.76
CA LEU A 354 9.99 -3.04 -8.32
C LEU A 354 10.95 -2.09 -7.59
N LEU A 355 10.74 -0.77 -7.65
CA LEU A 355 11.66 0.24 -7.10
C LEU A 355 11.94 0.15 -5.59
N PRO A 356 11.12 -0.50 -4.72
CA PRO A 356 11.51 -0.75 -3.34
C PRO A 356 12.84 -1.53 -3.20
N LEU A 357 13.21 -2.34 -4.19
CA LEU A 357 14.52 -3.00 -4.23
C LEU A 357 15.65 -1.99 -4.48
N ALA A 358 15.44 -1.03 -5.36
CA ALA A 358 16.41 0.06 -5.58
C ALA A 358 16.57 0.91 -4.31
N CYS A 359 15.47 1.23 -3.63
CA CYS A 359 15.52 1.93 -2.35
C CYS A 359 16.34 1.17 -1.29
N LEU A 360 16.14 -0.15 -1.17
CA LEU A 360 16.90 -1.02 -0.26
C LEU A 360 18.40 -1.01 -0.62
N ALA A 361 18.75 -1.20 -1.90
CA ALA A 361 20.12 -1.29 -2.34
C ALA A 361 20.87 0.06 -2.19
N LEU A 362 20.24 1.17 -2.55
CA LEU A 362 20.79 2.52 -2.37
C LEU A 362 21.04 2.82 -0.89
N ALA A 363 20.08 2.52 -0.02
CA ALA A 363 20.22 2.71 1.43
C ALA A 363 21.33 1.82 2.02
N ALA A 364 21.50 0.59 1.52
CA ALA A 364 22.59 -0.28 1.93
C ALA A 364 23.96 0.26 1.50
N LEU A 365 24.10 0.70 0.25
CA LEU A 365 25.33 1.29 -0.26
C LEU A 365 25.69 2.59 0.47
N LEU A 366 24.70 3.45 0.74
CA LEU A 366 24.90 4.66 1.54
C LEU A 366 25.40 4.31 2.96
N ALA A 367 24.87 3.28 3.61
CA ALA A 367 25.35 2.82 4.90
C ALA A 367 26.80 2.29 4.83
N VAL A 368 27.15 1.60 3.73
CA VAL A 368 28.53 1.15 3.50
C VAL A 368 29.50 2.32 3.34
N ALA A 369 29.12 3.40 2.65
CA ALA A 369 29.95 4.61 2.53
C ALA A 369 30.30 5.21 3.90
N LEU A 370 29.40 5.07 4.88
CA LEU A 370 29.52 5.66 6.22
C LEU A 370 30.21 4.73 7.24
N VAL A 371 30.76 3.59 6.83
CA VAL A 371 31.28 2.57 7.77
C VAL A 371 32.40 3.09 8.67
N ARG A 372 33.19 4.04 8.19
CA ARG A 372 34.31 4.70 8.93
C ARG A 372 34.00 6.14 9.32
N ALA A 373 32.75 6.58 9.20
CA ALA A 373 32.36 7.96 9.46
C ALA A 373 32.45 8.28 10.97
N ARG A 374 32.92 9.49 11.27
CA ARG A 374 32.95 10.03 12.64
C ARG A 374 31.52 10.33 13.12
N PRO A 375 31.25 10.37 14.44
CA PRO A 375 29.89 10.60 14.96
C PRO A 375 29.20 11.87 14.43
N TRP A 376 29.94 12.96 14.23
CA TRP A 376 29.38 14.18 13.67
C TRP A 376 28.98 14.04 12.19
N VAL A 377 29.72 13.22 11.42
CA VAL A 377 29.36 12.90 10.02
C VAL A 377 28.07 12.07 9.99
N ILE A 378 27.90 11.15 10.93
CA ILE A 378 26.65 10.38 11.07
C ILE A 378 25.49 11.30 11.41
N ALA A 379 25.65 12.23 12.37
CA ALA A 379 24.63 13.20 12.71
C ALA A 379 24.25 14.08 11.50
N LEU A 380 25.25 14.59 10.79
CA LEU A 380 25.03 15.37 9.57
C LEU A 380 24.32 14.54 8.49
N ALA A 381 24.73 13.27 8.28
CA ALA A 381 24.11 12.39 7.31
C ALA A 381 22.64 12.09 7.65
N LEU A 382 22.27 11.93 8.92
CA LEU A 382 20.87 11.79 9.33
C LEU A 382 20.04 13.02 8.94
N VAL A 383 20.55 14.23 9.20
CA VAL A 383 19.87 15.48 8.85
C VAL A 383 19.75 15.62 7.32
N LEU A 384 20.84 15.42 6.60
CA LEU A 384 20.87 15.58 5.15
C LEU A 384 19.98 14.55 4.43
N VAL A 385 19.99 13.29 4.88
CA VAL A 385 19.10 12.23 4.35
C VAL A 385 17.64 12.58 4.62
N ALA A 386 17.31 13.04 5.84
CA ALA A 386 15.95 13.47 6.17
C ALA A 386 15.49 14.63 5.28
N ALA A 387 16.35 15.62 5.06
CA ALA A 387 16.05 16.79 4.21
C ALA A 387 15.92 16.40 2.71
N ASP A 388 16.84 15.55 2.21
CA ASP A 388 16.82 15.08 0.82
C ASP A 388 15.61 14.21 0.53
N SER A 389 15.23 13.38 1.49
CA SER A 389 14.10 12.44 1.33
C SER A 389 12.73 13.09 1.62
N HIS A 390 12.69 14.31 2.16
CA HIS A 390 11.42 14.96 2.50
C HIS A 390 10.65 15.34 1.23
N VAL A 391 9.49 14.71 1.05
CA VAL A 391 8.53 14.96 -0.05
C VAL A 391 7.15 15.18 0.54
N ARG A 392 6.46 16.24 0.09
CA ARG A 392 5.12 16.60 0.58
C ARG A 392 4.04 15.82 -0.19
N LEU A 393 3.90 14.55 0.12
CA LEU A 393 2.94 13.65 -0.53
C LEU A 393 1.75 13.30 0.36
N TYR A 394 1.88 13.50 1.66
CA TYR A 394 0.78 13.29 2.60
C TYR A 394 -0.07 14.54 2.76
N HIS A 395 -1.37 14.34 2.73
CA HIS A 395 -2.39 15.35 3.00
C HIS A 395 -3.33 14.87 4.09
N ALA A 396 -3.89 15.81 4.86
CA ALA A 396 -5.00 15.55 5.76
C ALA A 396 -6.26 15.36 4.91
N THR A 397 -6.66 14.11 4.70
CA THR A 397 -7.71 13.73 3.75
C THR A 397 -9.01 13.45 4.49
N ARG A 398 -10.10 14.08 4.04
CA ARG A 398 -11.41 14.00 4.70
C ARG A 398 -11.90 12.57 4.85
N ALA A 399 -12.41 12.23 6.04
CA ALA A 399 -12.83 10.89 6.42
C ALA A 399 -14.36 10.68 6.41
N ASP A 400 -15.16 11.66 6.82
CA ASP A 400 -16.61 11.50 7.07
C ASP A 400 -16.93 10.27 7.94
N GLU A 401 -16.16 10.09 9.04
CA GLU A 401 -16.29 8.94 9.93
C GLU A 401 -17.62 9.01 10.71
N GLY A 402 -18.25 7.85 10.89
CA GLY A 402 -19.51 7.77 11.63
C GLY A 402 -20.74 8.29 10.89
N ASN A 403 -20.76 8.27 9.56
CA ASN A 403 -21.89 8.73 8.76
C ASN A 403 -23.20 8.08 9.19
N THR A 404 -24.16 8.90 9.67
CA THR A 404 -25.44 8.44 10.28
C THR A 404 -26.34 7.74 9.29
N ALA A 405 -26.25 8.05 7.98
CA ALA A 405 -27.05 7.39 6.96
C ALA A 405 -26.65 5.91 6.81
N TYR A 406 -25.37 5.61 6.82
CA TYR A 406 -24.88 4.23 6.77
C TYR A 406 -25.07 3.47 8.09
N ALA A 407 -24.97 4.14 9.23
CA ALA A 407 -25.33 3.56 10.53
C ALA A 407 -26.80 3.15 10.56
N ALA A 408 -27.71 3.94 10.00
CA ALA A 408 -29.12 3.60 9.90
C ALA A 408 -29.34 2.37 8.99
N VAL A 409 -28.61 2.24 7.88
CA VAL A 409 -28.68 1.05 7.01
C VAL A 409 -28.21 -0.20 7.76
N ARG A 410 -27.16 -0.11 8.57
CA ARG A 410 -26.66 -1.22 9.40
C ARG A 410 -27.75 -1.78 10.31
N ASN A 411 -28.52 -0.91 10.94
CA ASN A 411 -29.56 -1.26 11.90
C ASN A 411 -30.91 -1.61 11.24
N ALA A 412 -31.04 -1.38 9.93
CA ALA A 412 -32.26 -1.66 9.17
C ALA A 412 -32.40 -3.18 8.86
N PRO A 413 -33.58 -3.68 8.48
CA PRO A 413 -33.76 -5.07 8.08
C PRO A 413 -32.80 -5.54 6.98
N PRO A 414 -32.49 -6.84 6.86
CA PRO A 414 -31.58 -7.37 5.85
C PRO A 414 -31.96 -6.95 4.43
N GLY A 415 -30.98 -6.69 3.57
CA GLY A 415 -31.17 -6.29 2.19
C GLY A 415 -29.89 -5.76 1.56
N ARG A 416 -29.79 -5.83 0.23
CA ARG A 416 -28.63 -5.30 -0.50
C ARG A 416 -28.70 -3.80 -0.66
N LEU A 417 -27.53 -3.18 -0.68
CA LEU A 417 -27.32 -1.76 -0.83
C LEU A 417 -26.77 -1.46 -2.25
N LEU A 418 -27.27 -0.41 -2.89
CA LEU A 418 -26.69 0.16 -4.11
C LEU A 418 -26.32 1.61 -3.86
N GLU A 419 -25.12 2.01 -4.25
CA GLU A 419 -24.67 3.39 -4.21
C GLU A 419 -24.89 4.10 -5.53
N LEU A 420 -25.35 5.34 -5.48
CA LEU A 420 -25.52 6.24 -6.62
C LEU A 420 -24.70 7.51 -6.43
N PRO A 421 -23.97 7.97 -7.47
CA PRO A 421 -23.92 7.49 -8.85
C PRO A 421 -23.19 6.15 -8.99
N VAL A 422 -23.62 5.29 -9.92
CA VAL A 422 -22.96 4.00 -10.16
C VAL A 422 -21.71 4.19 -11.01
N PHE A 423 -20.55 3.86 -10.47
CA PHE A 423 -19.27 3.85 -11.18
C PHE A 423 -18.88 2.44 -11.64
N LEU A 424 -18.11 2.34 -12.74
CA LEU A 424 -17.54 1.05 -13.17
C LEU A 424 -16.56 0.50 -12.11
N PRO A 425 -16.38 -0.82 -12.02
CA PRO A 425 -15.57 -1.46 -10.98
C PRO A 425 -14.11 -1.01 -10.89
N ASP A 426 -13.53 -0.51 -11.98
CA ASP A 426 -12.14 -0.04 -12.08
C ASP A 426 -11.96 1.46 -11.75
N ILE A 427 -13.04 2.18 -11.47
CA ILE A 427 -13.01 3.60 -11.11
C ILE A 427 -12.77 3.73 -9.61
N HIS A 428 -11.70 4.45 -9.24
CA HIS A 428 -11.25 4.60 -7.85
C HIS A 428 -12.26 5.29 -6.93
N LEU A 429 -13.24 6.02 -7.46
CA LEU A 429 -14.32 6.63 -6.69
C LEU A 429 -15.13 5.60 -5.89
N ASN A 430 -15.20 4.35 -6.35
CA ASN A 430 -15.82 3.26 -5.60
C ASN A 430 -15.13 2.95 -4.26
N SER A 431 -13.91 3.43 -4.03
CA SER A 431 -13.22 3.26 -2.75
C SER A 431 -13.96 3.92 -1.59
N THR A 432 -14.65 5.04 -1.86
CA THR A 432 -15.52 5.72 -0.88
C THR A 432 -16.69 4.82 -0.47
N TYR A 433 -17.29 4.08 -1.40
CA TYR A 433 -18.37 3.13 -1.12
C TYR A 433 -17.90 1.96 -0.25
N LEU A 434 -16.69 1.42 -0.54
CA LEU A 434 -16.09 0.39 0.33
C LEU A 434 -15.85 0.91 1.75
N TYR A 435 -15.40 2.16 1.88
CA TYR A 435 -15.20 2.76 3.19
C TYR A 435 -16.50 2.85 3.99
N TYR A 436 -17.56 3.35 3.40
CA TYR A 436 -18.86 3.42 4.07
C TYR A 436 -19.44 2.04 4.38
N ASP A 437 -19.12 1.00 3.57
CA ASP A 437 -19.57 -0.37 3.83
C ASP A 437 -18.94 -0.97 5.10
N MET A 438 -17.80 -0.45 5.59
CA MET A 438 -17.31 -0.80 6.93
C MET A 438 -18.36 -0.50 8.02
N THR A 439 -19.20 0.51 7.82
CA THR A 439 -20.29 0.88 8.70
C THR A 439 -21.56 0.11 8.36
N ALA A 440 -21.99 0.08 7.12
CA ALA A 440 -23.26 -0.53 6.68
C ALA A 440 -23.25 -2.06 6.75
N GLN A 441 -22.11 -2.67 6.40
CA GLN A 441 -21.90 -4.14 6.37
C GLN A 441 -22.96 -4.86 5.52
N ARG A 442 -23.23 -4.33 4.32
CA ARG A 442 -24.23 -4.84 3.38
C ARG A 442 -23.61 -5.40 2.12
N GLN A 443 -24.25 -6.44 1.58
CA GLN A 443 -23.91 -6.88 0.23
C GLN A 443 -24.29 -5.81 -0.78
N HIS A 444 -23.42 -5.57 -1.77
CA HIS A 444 -23.65 -4.62 -2.84
C HIS A 444 -23.19 -5.18 -4.20
N PRO A 445 -23.90 -4.84 -5.31
CA PRO A 445 -23.54 -5.31 -6.65
C PRO A 445 -22.32 -4.60 -7.23
N SER A 446 -21.91 -3.49 -6.64
CA SER A 446 -20.71 -2.72 -6.96
C SER A 446 -19.50 -3.18 -6.15
N GLY A 447 -18.36 -2.52 -6.31
CA GLY A 447 -17.11 -2.76 -5.62
C GLY A 447 -15.97 -2.10 -6.37
N TYR A 448 -14.77 -2.09 -5.78
CA TYR A 448 -13.60 -1.50 -6.42
C TYR A 448 -12.52 -2.57 -6.69
N SER A 449 -12.23 -2.82 -7.96
CA SER A 449 -11.12 -3.68 -8.40
C SER A 449 -10.77 -3.42 -9.85
N THR A 450 -9.51 -3.09 -10.13
CA THR A 450 -8.98 -2.94 -11.50
C THR A 450 -8.90 -4.27 -12.27
N THR A 451 -9.16 -5.38 -11.59
CA THR A 451 -9.20 -6.74 -12.15
C THR A 451 -10.53 -7.43 -11.86
N ALA A 452 -11.61 -6.66 -11.70
CA ALA A 452 -12.93 -7.23 -11.51
C ALA A 452 -13.32 -8.16 -12.68
N PRO A 453 -13.98 -9.30 -12.41
CA PRO A 453 -14.45 -10.20 -13.46
C PRO A 453 -15.50 -9.56 -14.37
N ARG A 454 -15.55 -10.00 -15.63
CA ARG A 454 -16.51 -9.51 -16.64
C ARG A 454 -17.97 -9.50 -16.19
N PRO A 455 -18.50 -10.49 -15.44
CA PRO A 455 -19.87 -10.43 -14.92
C PRO A 455 -20.14 -9.19 -14.07
N ALA A 456 -19.21 -8.81 -13.18
CA ALA A 456 -19.35 -7.61 -12.37
C ALA A 456 -19.47 -6.35 -13.24
N PHE A 457 -18.62 -6.19 -14.26
CA PHE A 457 -18.73 -5.08 -15.22
C PHE A 457 -20.08 -5.05 -15.94
N ARG A 458 -20.58 -6.21 -16.37
CA ARG A 458 -21.91 -6.29 -17.05
C ARG A 458 -23.02 -5.82 -16.13
N THR A 459 -23.06 -6.30 -14.90
CA THR A 459 -24.10 -5.91 -13.93
C THR A 459 -24.03 -4.45 -13.59
N VAL A 460 -22.84 -3.92 -13.29
CA VAL A 460 -22.66 -2.51 -12.98
C VAL A 460 -23.04 -1.61 -14.16
N ARG A 461 -22.71 -1.99 -15.42
CA ARG A 461 -23.15 -1.24 -16.62
C ARG A 461 -24.68 -1.16 -16.74
N ARG A 462 -25.41 -2.25 -16.43
CA ARG A 462 -26.88 -2.24 -16.44
C ARG A 462 -27.48 -1.41 -15.33
N LEU A 463 -26.83 -1.33 -14.17
CA LEU A 463 -27.27 -0.48 -13.06
C LEU A 463 -26.92 1.00 -13.27
N ARG A 464 -25.86 1.31 -14.04
CA ARG A 464 -25.36 2.67 -14.24
C ARG A 464 -26.40 3.63 -14.83
N VAL A 465 -27.40 3.14 -15.55
CA VAL A 465 -28.47 3.96 -16.11
C VAL A 465 -29.30 4.68 -15.03
N LEU A 466 -29.35 4.12 -13.81
CA LEU A 466 -30.00 4.72 -12.65
C LEU A 466 -29.36 6.05 -12.24
N THR A 467 -28.07 6.23 -12.50
CA THR A 467 -27.34 7.46 -12.16
C THR A 467 -28.02 8.71 -12.71
N CYS A 468 -28.59 8.63 -13.91
CA CYS A 468 -29.33 9.74 -14.50
C CYS A 468 -30.85 9.51 -14.59
N GLY A 469 -31.39 8.62 -13.77
CA GLY A 469 -32.83 8.48 -13.56
C GLY A 469 -33.55 7.54 -14.53
N THR A 470 -32.83 6.68 -15.26
CA THR A 470 -33.44 5.59 -16.02
C THR A 470 -33.55 4.34 -15.14
N TRP A 471 -34.75 3.76 -15.03
CA TRP A 471 -34.94 2.57 -14.21
C TRP A 471 -34.25 1.34 -14.81
N SER A 472 -33.62 0.54 -13.94
CA SER A 472 -33.01 -0.74 -14.31
C SER A 472 -33.82 -1.90 -13.74
N ARG A 473 -34.19 -2.87 -14.60
CA ARG A 473 -34.86 -4.11 -14.16
C ARG A 473 -33.99 -4.95 -13.21
N ASP A 474 -32.67 -4.72 -13.20
CA ASP A 474 -31.73 -5.39 -12.30
C ASP A 474 -31.95 -5.01 -10.83
N MET A 475 -32.64 -3.91 -10.53
CA MET A 475 -32.99 -3.55 -9.14
C MET A 475 -33.83 -4.64 -8.46
N ALA A 476 -34.85 -5.15 -9.14
CA ALA A 476 -35.66 -6.27 -8.63
C ALA A 476 -34.89 -7.60 -8.66
N ARG A 477 -34.24 -7.91 -9.79
CA ARG A 477 -33.47 -9.15 -9.98
C ARG A 477 -32.37 -9.32 -8.91
N LEU A 478 -31.72 -8.24 -8.52
CA LEU A 478 -30.67 -8.25 -7.53
C LEU A 478 -31.18 -8.05 -6.09
N HIS A 479 -32.49 -7.95 -5.90
CA HIS A 479 -33.13 -7.70 -4.60
C HIS A 479 -32.52 -6.48 -3.88
N ILE A 480 -32.36 -5.34 -4.58
CA ILE A 480 -31.86 -4.10 -4.00
C ILE A 480 -32.94 -3.51 -3.10
N ARG A 481 -32.67 -3.45 -1.81
CA ARG A 481 -33.58 -2.91 -0.81
C ARG A 481 -33.23 -1.48 -0.42
N TYR A 482 -31.94 -1.13 -0.42
CA TYR A 482 -31.44 0.18 -0.04
C TYR A 482 -30.68 0.83 -1.16
N VAL A 483 -30.83 2.16 -1.27
CA VAL A 483 -30.06 2.96 -2.23
C VAL A 483 -29.49 4.17 -1.48
N ALA A 484 -28.16 4.30 -1.45
CA ALA A 484 -27.47 5.47 -0.95
C ALA A 484 -27.19 6.45 -2.12
N VAL A 485 -27.65 7.68 -1.98
CA VAL A 485 -27.46 8.75 -2.96
C VAL A 485 -26.40 9.70 -2.40
N HIS A 486 -25.24 9.75 -3.07
CA HIS A 486 -24.09 10.55 -2.69
C HIS A 486 -24.17 11.93 -3.33
N GLY A 487 -24.62 12.91 -2.53
CA GLY A 487 -24.87 14.28 -3.01
C GLY A 487 -23.63 14.94 -3.55
N ALA A 488 -22.49 14.83 -2.86
CA ALA A 488 -21.26 15.45 -3.28
C ALA A 488 -20.71 14.86 -4.59
N PHE A 489 -20.84 13.54 -4.81
CA PHE A 489 -20.47 12.92 -6.10
C PHE A 489 -21.40 13.34 -7.24
N TYR A 490 -22.68 13.54 -6.95
CA TYR A 490 -23.60 14.08 -7.95
C TYR A 490 -23.24 15.52 -8.33
N GLU A 491 -22.98 16.38 -7.37
CA GLU A 491 -22.60 17.77 -7.59
C GLU A 491 -21.33 17.89 -8.44
N GLU A 492 -20.33 17.04 -8.16
CA GLU A 492 -19.06 17.06 -8.88
C GLU A 492 -19.12 16.41 -10.27
N PHE A 493 -19.73 15.21 -10.39
CA PHE A 493 -19.61 14.41 -11.60
C PHE A 493 -20.90 14.33 -12.44
N PHE A 494 -22.08 14.56 -11.86
CA PHE A 494 -23.36 14.39 -12.50
C PHE A 494 -24.39 15.45 -12.06
N PRO A 495 -24.09 16.76 -12.11
CA PRO A 495 -24.88 17.80 -11.45
C PRO A 495 -26.36 17.87 -11.89
N ARG A 496 -26.69 17.39 -13.10
CA ARG A 496 -28.06 17.40 -13.64
C ARG A 496 -28.85 16.11 -13.43
N CYS A 497 -28.22 15.10 -12.81
CA CYS A 497 -28.78 13.74 -12.73
C CYS A 497 -29.44 13.42 -11.38
N ARG A 498 -28.99 14.03 -10.27
CA ARG A 498 -29.46 13.72 -8.91
C ARG A 498 -30.98 13.76 -8.78
N THR A 499 -31.61 14.89 -9.12
CA THR A 499 -33.07 15.07 -9.00
C THR A 499 -33.84 14.02 -9.80
N ARG A 500 -33.36 13.68 -11.00
CA ARG A 500 -33.99 12.66 -11.87
C ARG A 500 -33.85 11.26 -11.25
N ALA A 501 -32.68 10.92 -10.70
CA ALA A 501 -32.46 9.65 -10.01
C ALA A 501 -33.38 9.51 -8.80
N GLU A 502 -33.48 10.52 -7.94
CA GLU A 502 -34.34 10.52 -6.77
C GLU A 502 -35.85 10.47 -7.17
N ALA A 503 -36.27 11.18 -8.23
CA ALA A 503 -37.63 11.09 -8.74
C ALA A 503 -37.95 9.68 -9.24
N THR A 504 -37.00 9.02 -9.89
CA THR A 504 -37.17 7.63 -10.35
C THR A 504 -37.26 6.66 -9.19
N LEU A 505 -36.45 6.81 -8.13
CA LEU A 505 -36.57 5.99 -6.92
C LEU A 505 -37.96 6.13 -6.30
N ARG A 506 -38.49 7.35 -6.15
CA ARG A 506 -39.85 7.61 -5.62
C ARG A 506 -40.92 6.91 -6.45
N ARG A 507 -40.88 7.04 -7.80
CA ARG A 507 -41.86 6.40 -8.72
C ARG A 507 -41.86 4.86 -8.59
N HIS A 508 -40.74 4.27 -8.23
CA HIS A 508 -40.62 2.81 -8.06
C HIS A 508 -40.71 2.35 -6.60
N GLY A 509 -41.35 3.15 -5.74
CA GLY A 509 -41.69 2.72 -4.36
C GLY A 509 -40.60 2.87 -3.32
N PHE A 510 -39.45 3.48 -3.65
CA PHE A 510 -38.45 3.83 -2.66
C PHE A 510 -38.84 5.08 -1.88
N ARG A 511 -38.62 5.06 -0.57
CA ARG A 511 -38.85 6.22 0.30
C ARG A 511 -37.54 6.63 0.95
N ARG A 512 -37.37 7.93 1.16
CA ARG A 512 -36.24 8.47 1.90
C ARG A 512 -36.33 7.98 3.36
N LEU A 513 -35.28 7.33 3.83
CA LEU A 513 -35.19 6.82 5.20
C LEU A 513 -34.47 7.82 6.10
N THR A 514 -33.29 8.28 5.67
CA THR A 514 -32.44 9.16 6.47
C THR A 514 -31.45 9.94 5.59
N THR A 515 -30.79 10.91 6.18
CA THR A 515 -29.68 11.66 5.58
C THR A 515 -28.59 11.81 6.62
N GLY A 516 -27.34 11.59 6.21
CA GLY A 516 -26.13 11.81 7.00
C GLY A 516 -25.14 12.60 6.15
N GLY A 517 -24.82 13.84 6.54
CA GLY A 517 -23.99 14.71 5.72
C GLY A 517 -24.55 14.90 4.30
N ALA A 518 -23.73 14.62 3.29
CA ALA A 518 -24.14 14.70 1.88
C ALA A 518 -24.82 13.41 1.37
N VAL A 519 -24.91 12.34 2.17
CA VAL A 519 -25.48 11.06 1.76
C VAL A 519 -26.94 10.96 2.19
N THR A 520 -27.83 10.58 1.25
CA THR A 520 -29.25 10.29 1.52
C THR A 520 -29.55 8.83 1.23
N VAL A 521 -30.11 8.10 2.19
CA VAL A 521 -30.49 6.70 2.02
C VAL A 521 -31.99 6.56 1.75
N TRP A 522 -32.30 5.74 0.76
CA TRP A 522 -33.64 5.36 0.32
C TRP A 522 -33.88 3.87 0.58
N GLY A 523 -35.08 3.49 1.00
CA GLY A 523 -35.46 2.08 1.21
C GLY A 523 -36.72 1.71 0.46
N SER A 524 -36.77 0.48 -0.08
CA SER A 524 -37.96 -0.09 -0.69
C SER A 524 -38.89 -0.69 0.36
N ARG A 525 -40.19 -0.52 0.19
CA ARG A 525 -41.23 -1.20 0.99
C ARG A 525 -41.48 -2.64 0.55
N LEU A 526 -41.12 -2.96 -0.69
CA LEU A 526 -41.33 -4.31 -1.22
C LEU A 526 -40.45 -5.27 -0.42
N ASN A 527 -41.08 -6.21 0.27
CA ASN A 527 -40.40 -7.35 0.85
C ASN A 527 -39.72 -8.10 -0.30
N PRO A 528 -38.39 -8.24 -0.31
CA PRO A 528 -37.80 -9.22 -1.22
C PRO A 528 -38.19 -10.58 -0.64
N GLY A 529 -39.12 -11.27 -1.31
CA GLY A 529 -39.45 -12.66 -1.02
C GLY A 529 -38.23 -13.57 -1.04
#